data_72fe904537ccba13957ac2cb0c9c6dd6
#
_entry.id   72fe904537ccba13957ac2cb0c9c6dd6
#
_cell.length_a   1.000
_cell.length_b   1.000
_cell.length_c   1.000
_cell.angle_alpha   90.00
_cell.angle_beta   90.00
_cell.angle_gamma   90.00
#
_symmetry.space_group_name_H-M   'P 1'
#
loop_
_entity.id
_entity.type
_entity.pdbx_description
1 polymer ?
#
loop_
_entity_poly.entity_id
_entity_poly.type
_entity_poly.pdbx_seq_one_letter_code
_entity_poly.pdbx_strand_id
1 'polypeptide(L)'
;MKKLLIIFNLLLLVIISGCSNKTSDTKKESETFIYKSESGDITVPTNPQRIVVLNSSLSGHVLALKGKIVGIDKWSKNNPTFLNLIKDIPEVSDENLEQIIELNPDLIITAATDKNIDKLKSIAPTVSYTYGKVDYLTQFIEIGKLLNKEEEAKNWVKDFTTRAQEIGKQIKSKIGETATVAVIESYDKQLYVFGRNFARGTEILYNEMKLKMPPKVEADADKTGYYAISSEV
;
A
#
# COMPACT_ATOMS: atom_id res chain seq x y z
N MET A 1 55.62 -55.40 -17.86
CA MET A 1 55.65 -54.45 -16.72
C MET A 1 55.49 -52.97 -17.14
N LYS A 2 56.19 -52.46 -18.15
CA LYS A 2 56.06 -51.05 -18.58
C LYS A 2 54.70 -50.66 -19.12
N LYS A 3 53.97 -51.56 -19.82
CA LYS A 3 52.62 -51.28 -20.34
C LYS A 3 51.53 -51.25 -19.26
N LEU A 4 51.72 -51.99 -18.17
CA LEU A 4 50.81 -51.98 -17.02
C LEU A 4 50.94 -50.71 -16.20
N LEU A 5 52.14 -50.13 -16.10
CA LEU A 5 52.37 -48.87 -15.40
C LEU A 5 51.77 -47.66 -16.15
N ILE A 6 51.72 -47.69 -17.48
CA ILE A 6 51.14 -46.60 -18.28
C ILE A 6 49.62 -46.62 -18.15
N ILE A 7 48.97 -47.77 -18.08
CA ILE A 7 47.54 -47.89 -17.88
C ILE A 7 47.13 -47.46 -16.48
N PHE A 8 47.96 -47.75 -15.48
CA PHE A 8 47.72 -47.29 -14.08
C PHE A 8 47.87 -45.77 -13.92
N ASN A 9 48.86 -45.15 -14.62
CA ASN A 9 49.00 -43.67 -14.64
C ASN A 9 47.87 -42.97 -15.44
N LEU A 10 47.33 -43.60 -16.48
CA LEU A 10 46.23 -43.02 -17.23
C LEU A 10 44.88 -43.10 -16.46
N LEU A 11 44.74 -44.13 -15.60
CA LEU A 11 43.57 -44.28 -14.75
C LEU A 11 43.54 -43.32 -13.57
N LEU A 12 44.73 -42.87 -13.09
CA LEU A 12 44.88 -41.93 -11.99
C LEU A 12 44.58 -40.48 -12.40
N LEU A 13 44.65 -40.15 -13.69
CA LEU A 13 44.36 -38.82 -14.25
C LEU A 13 42.88 -38.54 -14.45
N VAL A 14 42.00 -39.55 -14.36
CA VAL A 14 40.54 -39.42 -14.55
C VAL A 14 39.80 -39.09 -13.21
N ILE A 15 40.48 -39.25 -12.07
CA ILE A 15 39.83 -39.06 -10.71
C ILE A 15 39.93 -37.61 -10.20
N ILE A 16 40.62 -36.69 -10.89
CA ILE A 16 40.78 -35.31 -10.48
C ILE A 16 39.76 -34.35 -11.14
N SER A 17 38.84 -34.89 -11.95
CA SER A 17 37.65 -34.14 -12.37
C SER A 17 36.56 -34.19 -11.29
N GLY A 18 36.94 -33.96 -10.02
CA GLY A 18 36.00 -33.69 -8.96
C GLY A 18 35.32 -32.35 -9.29
N CYS A 19 34.06 -32.44 -9.70
CA CYS A 19 33.15 -31.32 -9.77
C CYS A 19 33.21 -30.61 -8.41
N SER A 20 33.95 -29.52 -8.36
CA SER A 20 33.73 -28.46 -7.35
C SER A 20 32.34 -27.90 -7.63
N ASN A 21 31.30 -28.55 -7.07
CA ASN A 21 30.04 -27.88 -6.83
C ASN A 21 30.33 -26.73 -5.85
N LYS A 22 30.87 -25.64 -6.36
CA LYS A 22 30.60 -24.35 -5.75
C LYS A 22 29.10 -24.17 -5.87
N THR A 23 28.39 -24.48 -4.82
CA THR A 23 27.12 -23.81 -4.48
C THR A 23 27.49 -22.33 -4.38
N SER A 24 27.55 -21.66 -5.50
CA SER A 24 27.38 -20.22 -5.50
C SER A 24 25.94 -20.03 -5.01
N ASP A 25 25.78 -19.67 -3.75
CA ASP A 25 24.69 -18.85 -3.29
C ASP A 25 24.75 -17.54 -4.12
N THR A 26 24.35 -17.63 -5.36
CA THR A 26 23.96 -16.49 -6.15
C THR A 26 22.68 -16.00 -5.44
N LYS A 27 22.85 -15.08 -4.52
CA LYS A 27 21.80 -14.17 -4.06
C LYS A 27 21.17 -13.70 -5.39
N LYS A 28 20.01 -14.26 -5.73
CA LYS A 28 19.30 -13.92 -6.96
C LYS A 28 19.07 -12.42 -6.85
N GLU A 29 19.81 -11.63 -7.59
CA GLU A 29 19.66 -10.19 -7.62
C GLU A 29 18.18 -9.95 -7.95
N SER A 30 17.45 -9.31 -7.08
CA SER A 30 16.02 -9.05 -7.29
C SER A 30 15.93 -8.15 -8.52
N GLU A 31 15.18 -8.59 -9.53
CA GLU A 31 14.86 -7.73 -10.67
C GLU A 31 14.28 -6.42 -10.17
N THR A 32 14.72 -5.30 -10.74
CA THR A 32 14.29 -3.96 -10.36
C THR A 32 13.74 -3.22 -11.58
N PHE A 33 12.94 -2.19 -11.33
CA PHE A 33 12.49 -1.27 -12.36
C PHE A 33 12.47 0.18 -11.83
N ILE A 34 12.39 1.14 -12.73
CA ILE A 34 12.29 2.55 -12.35
C ILE A 34 10.80 2.90 -12.17
N TYR A 35 10.43 3.21 -10.92
CA TYR A 35 9.13 3.75 -10.59
C TYR A 35 9.16 5.27 -10.60
N LYS A 36 8.22 5.89 -11.33
CA LYS A 36 8.06 7.36 -11.38
C LYS A 36 7.23 7.82 -10.20
N SER A 37 7.89 8.22 -9.13
CA SER A 37 7.24 8.71 -7.92
C SER A 37 6.98 10.22 -7.97
N GLU A 38 6.25 10.72 -6.98
CA GLU A 38 6.03 12.17 -6.81
C GLU A 38 7.31 12.97 -6.56
N SER A 39 8.33 12.32 -6.02
CA SER A 39 9.64 12.92 -5.69
C SER A 39 10.73 12.62 -6.73
N GLY A 40 10.37 12.05 -7.88
CA GLY A 40 11.28 11.66 -8.95
C GLY A 40 11.36 10.16 -9.17
N ASP A 41 12.30 9.74 -10.00
CA ASP A 41 12.49 8.35 -10.38
C ASP A 41 13.18 7.57 -9.25
N ILE A 42 12.63 6.42 -8.87
CA ILE A 42 13.16 5.54 -7.81
C ILE A 42 13.29 4.14 -8.38
N THR A 43 14.47 3.53 -8.21
CA THR A 43 14.67 2.10 -8.53
C THR A 43 14.08 1.26 -7.41
N VAL A 44 13.10 0.41 -7.74
CA VAL A 44 12.37 -0.45 -6.79
C VAL A 44 12.38 -1.91 -7.24
N PRO A 45 12.26 -2.89 -6.34
CA PRO A 45 12.12 -4.29 -6.70
C PRO A 45 10.87 -4.55 -7.55
N THR A 46 10.98 -5.38 -8.60
CA THR A 46 9.84 -5.80 -9.41
C THR A 46 8.82 -6.62 -8.61
N ASN A 47 9.27 -7.30 -7.57
CA ASN A 47 8.43 -8.10 -6.68
C ASN A 47 8.90 -7.94 -5.23
N PRO A 48 8.54 -6.83 -4.57
CA PRO A 48 8.96 -6.57 -3.20
C PRO A 48 8.44 -7.65 -2.24
N GLN A 49 9.33 -8.18 -1.41
CA GLN A 49 9.03 -9.28 -0.49
C GLN A 49 8.96 -8.84 0.97
N ARG A 50 9.44 -7.63 1.28
CA ARG A 50 9.56 -7.11 2.64
C ARG A 50 9.19 -5.63 2.68
N ILE A 51 7.90 -5.35 2.64
CA ILE A 51 7.38 -3.99 2.56
C ILE A 51 7.14 -3.44 3.96
N VAL A 52 7.68 -2.27 4.26
CA VAL A 52 7.29 -1.47 5.43
C VAL A 52 6.34 -0.37 4.98
N VAL A 53 5.19 -0.24 5.66
CA VAL A 53 4.18 0.79 5.37
C VAL A 53 3.98 1.66 6.60
N LEU A 54 4.35 2.94 6.51
CA LEU A 54 4.36 3.89 7.63
C LEU A 54 3.17 4.86 7.60
N ASN A 55 2.17 4.60 6.76
CA ASN A 55 1.01 5.48 6.63
C ASN A 55 -0.30 4.69 6.49
N SER A 56 -1.25 4.96 7.39
CA SER A 56 -2.52 4.24 7.47
C SER A 56 -3.43 4.41 6.24
N SER A 57 -3.31 5.51 5.51
CA SER A 57 -4.09 5.70 4.28
C SER A 57 -3.61 4.81 3.12
N LEU A 58 -2.39 4.26 3.22
CA LEU A 58 -1.77 3.44 2.17
C LEU A 58 -1.81 1.94 2.49
N SER A 59 -1.87 1.57 3.77
CA SER A 59 -1.80 0.18 4.22
C SER A 59 -2.91 -0.70 3.62
N GLY A 60 -4.13 -0.18 3.54
CA GLY A 60 -5.26 -0.89 2.93
C GLY A 60 -5.03 -1.21 1.45
N HIS A 61 -4.39 -0.31 0.71
CA HIS A 61 -4.05 -0.52 -0.70
C HIS A 61 -3.05 -1.66 -0.88
N VAL A 62 -1.98 -1.65 -0.07
CA VAL A 62 -0.95 -2.70 -0.11
C VAL A 62 -1.52 -4.06 0.29
N LEU A 63 -2.37 -4.11 1.32
CA LEU A 63 -3.05 -5.33 1.76
C LEU A 63 -3.99 -5.89 0.69
N ALA A 64 -4.80 -5.04 0.05
CA ALA A 64 -5.73 -5.45 -1.00
C ALA A 64 -5.01 -6.03 -2.22
N LEU A 65 -3.82 -5.53 -2.53
CA LEU A 65 -2.94 -6.06 -3.58
C LEU A 65 -2.04 -7.21 -3.09
N LYS A 66 -2.28 -7.73 -1.88
CA LYS A 66 -1.51 -8.84 -1.30
C LYS A 66 -0.01 -8.56 -1.24
N GLY A 67 0.37 -7.30 -0.98
CA GLY A 67 1.76 -6.91 -0.72
C GLY A 67 2.26 -7.55 0.59
N LYS A 68 3.52 -7.97 0.58
CA LYS A 68 4.14 -8.66 1.73
C LYS A 68 4.62 -7.65 2.78
N ILE A 69 3.71 -7.19 3.62
CA ILE A 69 4.01 -6.23 4.69
C ILE A 69 4.75 -6.94 5.82
N VAL A 70 5.89 -6.38 6.25
CA VAL A 70 6.70 -6.86 7.37
C VAL A 70 6.76 -5.87 8.54
N GLY A 71 6.28 -4.63 8.35
CA GLY A 71 6.14 -3.62 9.37
C GLY A 71 5.05 -2.64 8.99
N ILE A 72 4.24 -2.19 9.94
CA ILE A 72 3.05 -1.40 9.68
C ILE A 72 2.87 -0.31 10.75
N ASP A 73 2.29 0.81 10.37
CA ASP A 73 2.03 1.93 11.27
C ASP A 73 1.01 1.59 12.37
N LYS A 74 1.04 2.37 13.46
CA LYS A 74 0.19 2.20 14.64
C LYS A 74 -1.31 2.26 14.32
N TRP A 75 -1.74 3.17 13.45
CA TRP A 75 -3.17 3.32 13.12
C TRP A 75 -3.69 2.11 12.35
N SER A 76 -2.90 1.64 11.38
CA SER A 76 -3.21 0.41 10.66
C SER A 76 -3.20 -0.80 11.59
N LYS A 77 -2.22 -0.89 12.51
CA LYS A 77 -2.11 -1.99 13.47
C LYS A 77 -3.34 -2.12 14.35
N ASN A 78 -3.97 -1.00 14.69
CA ASN A 78 -5.17 -0.94 15.54
C ASN A 78 -6.49 -0.94 14.73
N ASN A 79 -6.44 -1.05 13.41
CA ASN A 79 -7.64 -1.09 12.57
C ASN A 79 -8.32 -2.46 12.68
N PRO A 80 -9.57 -2.55 13.20
CA PRO A 80 -10.25 -3.83 13.39
C PRO A 80 -10.47 -4.61 12.09
N THR A 81 -10.59 -3.92 10.95
CA THR A 81 -10.74 -4.55 9.63
C THR A 81 -9.48 -5.31 9.20
N PHE A 82 -8.31 -4.89 9.68
CA PHE A 82 -7.03 -5.48 9.29
C PHE A 82 -6.52 -6.54 10.26
N LEU A 83 -7.05 -6.63 11.49
CA LEU A 83 -6.50 -7.45 12.59
C LEU A 83 -6.10 -8.88 12.17
N ASN A 84 -6.98 -9.57 11.43
CA ASN A 84 -6.69 -10.94 11.01
C ASN A 84 -5.57 -11.04 9.95
N LEU A 85 -5.33 -9.98 9.20
CA LEU A 85 -4.32 -9.93 8.14
C LEU A 85 -2.94 -9.54 8.66
N ILE A 86 -2.90 -8.76 9.76
CA ILE A 86 -1.67 -8.11 10.25
C ILE A 86 -1.30 -8.48 11.68
N LYS A 87 -1.97 -9.46 12.30
CA LYS A 87 -1.77 -9.83 13.72
C LYS A 87 -0.30 -10.05 14.09
N ASP A 88 0.45 -10.71 13.20
CA ASP A 88 1.85 -11.08 13.41
C ASP A 88 2.85 -10.05 12.84
N ILE A 89 2.35 -8.96 12.25
CA ILE A 89 3.19 -7.88 11.71
C ILE A 89 3.48 -6.87 12.83
N PRO A 90 4.75 -6.55 13.13
CA PRO A 90 5.09 -5.57 14.16
C PRO A 90 4.62 -4.16 13.79
N GLU A 91 4.25 -3.39 14.81
CA GLU A 91 4.07 -1.95 14.71
C GLU A 91 5.43 -1.27 14.59
N VAL A 92 5.54 -0.33 13.65
CA VAL A 92 6.76 0.46 13.41
C VAL A 92 6.42 1.93 13.18
N SER A 93 7.39 2.80 13.41
CA SER A 93 7.27 4.23 13.08
C SER A 93 8.56 4.76 12.46
N ASP A 94 8.47 5.87 11.73
CA ASP A 94 9.62 6.56 11.14
C ASP A 94 10.56 7.18 12.19
N GLU A 95 10.16 7.24 13.45
CA GLU A 95 10.97 7.67 14.59
C GLU A 95 11.89 6.54 15.10
N ASN A 96 11.52 5.26 14.89
CA ASN A 96 12.30 4.10 15.31
C ASN A 96 12.95 3.40 14.10
N LEU A 97 14.02 3.99 13.59
CA LEU A 97 14.75 3.48 12.42
C LEU A 97 15.41 2.13 12.67
N GLU A 98 15.89 1.86 13.90
CA GLU A 98 16.53 0.60 14.26
C GLU A 98 15.58 -0.58 14.06
N GLN A 99 14.35 -0.45 14.51
CA GLN A 99 13.33 -1.47 14.31
C GLN A 99 13.03 -1.70 12.82
N ILE A 100 13.01 -0.63 12.00
CA ILE A 100 12.83 -0.76 10.56
C ILE A 100 14.02 -1.49 9.93
N ILE A 101 15.27 -1.18 10.33
CA ILE A 101 16.47 -1.86 9.85
C ILE A 101 16.44 -3.36 10.18
N GLU A 102 16.04 -3.75 11.40
CA GLU A 102 15.90 -5.16 11.81
C GLU A 102 14.92 -5.95 10.94
N LEU A 103 13.89 -5.28 10.42
CA LEU A 103 12.95 -5.89 9.48
C LEU A 103 13.55 -6.14 8.09
N ASN A 104 14.73 -5.60 7.79
CA ASN A 104 15.42 -5.73 6.50
C ASN A 104 14.46 -5.53 5.30
N PRO A 105 13.78 -4.37 5.20
CA PRO A 105 12.82 -4.12 4.13
C PRO A 105 13.52 -4.01 2.77
N ASP A 106 12.80 -4.37 1.72
CA ASP A 106 13.21 -4.14 0.33
C ASP A 106 12.40 -3.02 -0.34
N LEU A 107 11.37 -2.51 0.35
CA LEU A 107 10.58 -1.35 -0.05
C LEU A 107 9.98 -0.69 1.19
N ILE A 108 10.02 0.65 1.24
CA ILE A 108 9.35 1.46 2.27
C ILE A 108 8.33 2.38 1.59
N ILE A 109 7.11 2.41 2.13
CA ILE A 109 6.02 3.28 1.66
C ILE A 109 5.61 4.19 2.81
N THR A 110 5.61 5.51 2.57
CA THR A 110 5.42 6.50 3.63
C THR A 110 4.61 7.71 3.16
N ALA A 111 4.32 8.67 4.04
CA ALA A 111 3.72 9.94 3.67
C ALA A 111 4.78 10.98 3.28
N ALA A 112 4.45 11.88 2.37
CA ALA A 112 5.34 12.98 1.99
C ALA A 112 5.61 13.98 3.13
N THR A 113 4.83 13.92 4.20
CA THR A 113 4.98 14.75 5.40
C THR A 113 5.92 14.15 6.46
N ASP A 114 6.40 12.91 6.28
CA ASP A 114 7.29 12.26 7.24
C ASP A 114 8.66 12.95 7.27
N LYS A 115 9.16 13.20 8.47
CA LYS A 115 10.37 14.01 8.68
C LYS A 115 11.65 13.23 8.41
N ASN A 116 11.60 11.91 8.46
CA ASN A 116 12.76 11.03 8.35
C ASN A 116 12.92 10.35 6.98
N ILE A 117 12.26 10.85 5.93
CA ILE A 117 12.30 10.26 4.58
C ILE A 117 13.72 10.01 4.09
N ASP A 118 14.65 10.96 4.28
CA ASP A 118 16.02 10.79 3.82
C ASP A 118 16.79 9.71 4.59
N LYS A 119 16.47 9.52 5.86
CA LYS A 119 17.01 8.40 6.63
C LYS A 119 16.41 7.06 6.18
N LEU A 120 15.10 7.03 5.90
CA LEU A 120 14.43 5.84 5.37
C LEU A 120 15.02 5.41 4.03
N LYS A 121 15.35 6.35 3.14
CA LYS A 121 16.03 6.10 1.86
C LYS A 121 17.42 5.44 2.03
N SER A 122 18.05 5.66 3.17
CA SER A 122 19.33 4.99 3.48
C SER A 122 19.16 3.53 3.91
N ILE A 123 17.94 3.10 4.24
CA ILE A 123 17.61 1.72 4.64
C ILE A 123 17.17 0.90 3.43
N ALA A 124 16.20 1.42 2.66
CA ALA A 124 15.65 0.75 1.47
C ALA A 124 15.06 1.78 0.49
N PRO A 125 14.77 1.40 -0.77
CA PRO A 125 13.97 2.21 -1.69
C PRO A 125 12.70 2.71 -0.99
N THR A 126 12.55 4.03 -0.91
CA THR A 126 11.46 4.68 -0.16
C THR A 126 10.61 5.52 -1.10
N VAL A 127 9.32 5.21 -1.18
CA VAL A 127 8.35 5.97 -1.97
C VAL A 127 7.39 6.68 -1.02
N SER A 128 7.28 7.99 -1.18
CA SER A 128 6.38 8.83 -0.40
C SER A 128 5.22 9.35 -1.24
N TYR A 129 4.05 9.46 -0.62
CA TYR A 129 2.83 9.96 -1.27
C TYR A 129 2.25 11.14 -0.51
N THR A 130 1.77 12.13 -1.25
CA THR A 130 1.06 13.28 -0.71
C THR A 130 -0.43 12.96 -0.57
N TYR A 131 -0.95 13.00 0.66
CA TYR A 131 -2.37 12.78 0.92
C TYR A 131 -3.25 13.77 0.13
N GLY A 132 -4.27 13.25 -0.57
CA GLY A 132 -5.21 14.07 -1.33
C GLY A 132 -4.68 14.63 -2.65
N LYS A 133 -3.47 14.28 -3.08
CA LYS A 133 -2.95 14.67 -4.41
C LYS A 133 -3.74 14.04 -5.54
N VAL A 134 -4.18 12.83 -5.34
CA VAL A 134 -5.08 12.10 -6.23
C VAL A 134 -6.22 11.49 -5.40
N ASP A 135 -7.33 11.10 -6.03
CA ASP A 135 -8.38 10.36 -5.37
C ASP A 135 -7.91 8.95 -4.93
N TYR A 136 -8.66 8.31 -4.03
CA TYR A 136 -8.24 7.06 -3.42
C TYR A 136 -8.18 5.87 -4.40
N LEU A 137 -8.99 5.85 -5.48
CA LEU A 137 -8.93 4.81 -6.51
C LEU A 137 -7.72 4.99 -7.42
N THR A 138 -7.41 6.22 -7.78
CA THR A 138 -6.16 6.56 -8.47
C THR A 138 -4.95 6.23 -7.60
N GLN A 139 -5.00 6.53 -6.29
CA GLN A 139 -3.94 6.14 -5.35
C GLN A 139 -3.75 4.61 -5.29
N PHE A 140 -4.84 3.85 -5.36
CA PHE A 140 -4.79 2.39 -5.40
C PHE A 140 -4.06 1.88 -6.66
N ILE A 141 -4.32 2.50 -7.82
CA ILE A 141 -3.62 2.17 -9.08
C ILE A 141 -2.14 2.54 -9.00
N GLU A 142 -1.79 3.69 -8.40
CA GLU A 142 -0.39 4.07 -8.20
C GLU A 142 0.36 3.07 -7.30
N ILE A 143 -0.25 2.59 -6.23
CA ILE A 143 0.32 1.48 -5.43
C ILE A 143 0.41 0.20 -6.27
N GLY A 144 -0.56 -0.06 -7.15
CA GLY A 144 -0.50 -1.18 -8.09
C GLY A 144 0.71 -1.09 -9.03
N LYS A 145 1.00 0.10 -9.57
CA LYS A 145 2.21 0.33 -10.39
C LYS A 145 3.49 0.10 -9.58
N LEU A 146 3.56 0.65 -8.36
CA LEU A 146 4.69 0.46 -7.46
C LEU A 146 4.97 -1.02 -7.15
N LEU A 147 3.93 -1.82 -6.98
CA LEU A 147 4.03 -3.25 -6.69
C LEU A 147 4.11 -4.14 -7.95
N ASN A 148 4.24 -3.54 -9.16
CA ASN A 148 4.18 -4.23 -10.44
C ASN A 148 2.89 -5.06 -10.64
N LYS A 149 1.76 -4.52 -10.15
CA LYS A 149 0.41 -5.11 -10.18
C LYS A 149 -0.63 -4.13 -10.74
N GLU A 150 -0.22 -3.31 -11.70
CA GLU A 150 -1.09 -2.24 -12.24
C GLU A 150 -2.39 -2.80 -12.82
N GLU A 151 -2.32 -3.87 -13.60
CA GLU A 151 -3.51 -4.47 -14.21
C GLU A 151 -4.43 -5.12 -13.16
N GLU A 152 -3.86 -5.73 -12.11
CA GLU A 152 -4.64 -6.25 -10.97
C GLU A 152 -5.38 -5.10 -10.27
N ALA A 153 -4.70 -3.98 -10.04
CA ALA A 153 -5.28 -2.80 -9.41
C ALA A 153 -6.39 -2.18 -10.28
N LYS A 154 -6.20 -2.02 -11.58
CA LYS A 154 -7.22 -1.51 -12.52
C LYS A 154 -8.46 -2.39 -12.54
N ASN A 155 -8.29 -3.71 -12.60
CA ASN A 155 -9.39 -4.66 -12.58
C ASN A 155 -10.17 -4.60 -11.26
N TRP A 156 -9.45 -4.50 -10.15
CA TRP A 156 -10.06 -4.33 -8.83
C TRP A 156 -10.89 -3.04 -8.75
N VAL A 157 -10.33 -1.91 -9.20
CA VAL A 157 -11.03 -0.61 -9.24
C VAL A 157 -12.29 -0.70 -10.10
N LYS A 158 -12.21 -1.29 -11.27
CA LYS A 158 -13.38 -1.49 -12.16
C LYS A 158 -14.49 -2.30 -11.49
N ASP A 159 -14.14 -3.41 -10.86
CA ASP A 159 -15.10 -4.25 -10.13
C ASP A 159 -15.70 -3.51 -8.93
N PHE A 160 -14.86 -2.85 -8.14
CA PHE A 160 -15.29 -2.04 -7.00
C PHE A 160 -16.29 -0.94 -7.42
N THR A 161 -15.94 -0.16 -8.43
CA THR A 161 -16.81 0.93 -8.94
C THR A 161 -18.15 0.38 -9.46
N THR A 162 -18.13 -0.74 -10.17
CA THR A 162 -19.35 -1.38 -10.66
C THR A 162 -20.26 -1.80 -9.50
N ARG A 163 -19.70 -2.47 -8.48
CA ARG A 163 -20.47 -2.87 -7.28
C ARG A 163 -20.97 -1.66 -6.49
N ALA A 164 -20.15 -0.64 -6.31
CA ALA A 164 -20.55 0.57 -5.60
C ALA A 164 -21.71 1.28 -6.29
N GLN A 165 -21.69 1.42 -7.61
CA GLN A 165 -22.77 2.01 -8.39
C GLN A 165 -24.07 1.20 -8.28
N GLU A 166 -23.99 -0.12 -8.34
CA GLU A 166 -25.16 -1.00 -8.19
C GLU A 166 -25.78 -0.87 -6.79
N ILE A 167 -24.94 -0.88 -5.73
CA ILE A 167 -25.40 -0.66 -4.36
C ILE A 167 -26.02 0.75 -4.22
N GLY A 168 -25.42 1.76 -4.82
CA GLY A 168 -25.97 3.12 -4.84
C GLY A 168 -27.36 3.20 -5.46
N LYS A 169 -27.61 2.48 -6.57
CA LYS A 169 -28.95 2.37 -7.18
C LYS A 169 -29.94 1.68 -6.23
N GLN A 170 -29.54 0.58 -5.60
CA GLN A 170 -30.38 -0.14 -4.64
C GLN A 170 -30.73 0.74 -3.42
N ILE A 171 -29.78 1.51 -2.90
CA ILE A 171 -30.03 2.47 -1.81
C ILE A 171 -31.06 3.50 -2.28
N LYS A 172 -30.83 4.18 -3.41
CA LYS A 172 -31.74 5.21 -3.94
C LYS A 172 -33.17 4.67 -4.18
N SER A 173 -33.28 3.45 -4.65
CA SER A 173 -34.61 2.83 -4.83
C SER A 173 -35.39 2.65 -3.51
N LYS A 174 -34.65 2.53 -2.37
CA LYS A 174 -35.25 2.35 -1.03
C LYS A 174 -35.52 3.67 -0.33
N ILE A 175 -34.59 4.63 -0.41
CA ILE A 175 -34.73 5.90 0.32
C ILE A 175 -35.32 7.04 -0.52
N GLY A 176 -35.45 6.84 -1.84
CA GLY A 176 -35.96 7.83 -2.81
C GLY A 176 -34.82 8.57 -3.53
N GLU A 177 -35.05 8.92 -4.79
CA GLU A 177 -34.06 9.59 -5.65
C GLU A 177 -33.69 11.01 -5.19
N THR A 178 -34.53 11.65 -4.37
CA THR A 178 -34.28 13.00 -3.83
C THR A 178 -33.66 12.99 -2.44
N ALA A 179 -33.64 11.82 -1.78
CA ALA A 179 -33.05 11.69 -0.45
C ALA A 179 -31.56 12.05 -0.44
N THR A 180 -31.11 12.65 0.65
CA THR A 180 -29.72 13.02 0.87
C THR A 180 -29.11 12.20 2.01
N VAL A 181 -27.81 12.00 1.95
CA VAL A 181 -27.02 11.27 2.96
C VAL A 181 -25.93 12.19 3.46
N ALA A 182 -25.74 12.28 4.78
CA ALA A 182 -24.64 13.00 5.40
C ALA A 182 -23.78 12.04 6.24
N VAL A 183 -22.48 12.28 6.27
CA VAL A 183 -21.54 11.63 7.17
C VAL A 183 -21.28 12.57 8.32
N ILE A 184 -21.57 12.12 9.54
CA ILE A 184 -21.43 12.90 10.75
C ILE A 184 -20.51 12.14 11.71
N GLU A 185 -19.54 12.83 12.29
CA GLU A 185 -18.65 12.32 13.35
C GLU A 185 -18.77 13.19 14.58
N SER A 186 -18.82 12.56 15.75
CA SER A 186 -18.67 13.25 17.05
C SER A 186 -17.22 13.11 17.51
N TYR A 187 -16.52 14.21 17.65
CA TYR A 187 -15.16 14.24 18.15
C TYR A 187 -14.99 15.42 19.13
N ASP A 188 -14.43 15.15 20.30
CA ASP A 188 -14.18 16.15 21.36
C ASP A 188 -15.40 17.07 21.65
N LYS A 189 -16.57 16.42 21.85
CA LYS A 189 -17.87 17.11 22.14
C LYS A 189 -18.37 18.01 20.98
N GLN A 190 -17.76 17.96 19.82
CA GLN A 190 -18.15 18.68 18.63
C GLN A 190 -18.67 17.72 17.58
N LEU A 191 -19.70 18.13 16.83
CA LEU A 191 -20.17 17.41 15.65
C LEU A 191 -19.53 17.98 14.39
N TYR A 192 -19.11 17.09 13.50
CA TYR A 192 -18.53 17.43 12.21
C TYR A 192 -19.30 16.75 11.09
N VAL A 193 -19.47 17.44 9.98
CA VAL A 193 -19.97 16.88 8.73
C VAL A 193 -18.86 16.94 7.68
N PHE A 194 -18.87 15.96 6.76
CA PHE A 194 -17.77 15.75 5.81
C PHE A 194 -18.24 15.91 4.37
N GLY A 195 -17.42 16.62 3.58
CA GLY A 195 -17.53 16.74 2.13
C GLY A 195 -17.09 15.45 1.41
N ARG A 196 -17.23 15.45 0.07
CA ARG A 196 -17.08 14.24 -0.75
C ARG A 196 -15.68 13.61 -0.81
N ASN A 197 -14.63 14.34 -0.48
CA ASN A 197 -13.24 13.90 -0.67
C ASN A 197 -12.41 13.99 0.63
N PHE A 198 -13.00 13.68 1.78
CA PHE A 198 -12.32 13.87 3.05
C PHE A 198 -12.44 12.67 4.00
N ALA A 199 -12.05 11.48 3.52
CA ALA A 199 -12.08 10.23 4.30
C ALA A 199 -13.49 9.85 4.82
N ARG A 200 -13.59 9.02 5.86
CA ARG A 200 -14.84 8.53 6.46
C ARG A 200 -15.78 7.81 5.48
N GLY A 201 -15.26 7.37 4.32
CA GLY A 201 -16.05 6.72 3.28
C GLY A 201 -16.89 7.68 2.41
N THR A 202 -16.71 9.00 2.56
CA THR A 202 -17.47 10.01 1.80
C THR A 202 -17.26 9.87 0.30
N GLU A 203 -16.04 9.58 -0.14
CA GLU A 203 -15.69 9.34 -1.55
C GLU A 203 -16.51 8.16 -2.13
N ILE A 204 -16.68 7.09 -1.35
CA ILE A 204 -17.47 5.93 -1.77
C ILE A 204 -18.93 6.33 -1.90
N LEU A 205 -19.50 6.99 -0.90
CA LEU A 205 -20.90 7.37 -0.87
C LEU A 205 -21.26 8.34 -2.00
N TYR A 206 -20.46 9.39 -2.16
CA TYR A 206 -20.81 10.47 -3.08
C TYR A 206 -20.24 10.29 -4.49
N ASN A 207 -18.97 9.83 -4.60
CA ASN A 207 -18.33 9.69 -5.90
C ASN A 207 -18.65 8.35 -6.57
N GLU A 208 -18.69 7.23 -5.82
CA GLU A 208 -18.91 5.92 -6.43
C GLU A 208 -20.37 5.50 -6.42
N MET A 209 -21.03 5.54 -5.26
CA MET A 209 -22.46 5.18 -5.14
C MET A 209 -23.40 6.26 -5.71
N LYS A 210 -22.89 7.47 -5.99
CA LYS A 210 -23.65 8.62 -6.52
C LYS A 210 -24.85 9.00 -5.65
N LEU A 211 -24.67 8.88 -4.32
CA LEU A 211 -25.67 9.37 -3.37
C LEU A 211 -25.59 10.89 -3.29
N LYS A 212 -26.71 11.54 -3.02
CA LYS A 212 -26.79 12.99 -2.92
C LYS A 212 -26.36 13.46 -1.54
N MET A 213 -25.52 14.49 -1.49
CA MET A 213 -25.16 15.20 -0.27
C MET A 213 -26.25 16.23 0.07
N PRO A 214 -26.54 16.54 1.36
CA PRO A 214 -27.38 17.67 1.70
C PRO A 214 -26.79 18.98 1.14
N PRO A 215 -27.59 19.87 0.52
CA PRO A 215 -27.08 21.09 -0.13
C PRO A 215 -26.21 21.96 0.78
N LYS A 216 -26.55 22.06 2.07
CA LYS A 216 -25.75 22.84 3.04
C LYS A 216 -24.38 22.19 3.30
N VAL A 217 -24.32 20.85 3.39
CA VAL A 217 -23.06 20.13 3.56
C VAL A 217 -22.19 20.30 2.32
N GLU A 218 -22.79 20.22 1.13
CA GLU A 218 -22.09 20.46 -0.14
C GLU A 218 -21.49 21.86 -0.22
N ALA A 219 -22.27 22.88 0.18
CA ALA A 219 -21.81 24.26 0.17
C ALA A 219 -20.67 24.54 1.14
N ASP A 220 -20.74 23.97 2.36
CA ASP A 220 -19.84 24.34 3.46
C ASP A 220 -18.65 23.35 3.62
N ALA A 221 -18.84 22.06 3.34
CA ALA A 221 -17.82 21.05 3.57
C ALA A 221 -17.06 20.63 2.30
N ASP A 222 -17.63 20.76 1.10
CA ASP A 222 -17.04 20.18 -0.11
C ASP A 222 -15.71 20.84 -0.52
N LYS A 223 -15.52 22.11 -0.16
CA LYS A 223 -14.28 22.86 -0.41
C LYS A 223 -13.22 22.67 0.65
N THR A 224 -13.65 22.57 1.92
CA THR A 224 -12.76 22.52 3.09
C THR A 224 -12.52 21.09 3.58
N GLY A 225 -13.29 20.14 3.06
CA GLY A 225 -13.29 18.74 3.46
C GLY A 225 -14.26 18.44 4.59
N TYR A 226 -14.43 19.33 5.56
CA TYR A 226 -15.37 19.21 6.67
C TYR A 226 -15.69 20.58 7.29
N TYR A 227 -16.75 20.63 8.06
CA TYR A 227 -17.01 21.75 8.97
C TYR A 227 -17.70 21.29 10.27
N ALA A 228 -17.53 22.07 11.31
CA ALA A 228 -18.18 21.84 12.60
C ALA A 228 -19.62 22.36 12.54
N ILE A 229 -20.58 21.56 13.04
CA ILE A 229 -21.98 21.98 13.20
C ILE A 229 -22.30 22.17 14.68
N SER A 230 -23.16 23.17 14.99
CA SER A 230 -23.67 23.34 16.33
C SER A 230 -24.64 22.21 16.69
N SER A 231 -24.59 21.76 17.96
CA SER A 231 -25.58 20.83 18.50
C SER A 231 -26.94 21.53 18.83
N GLU A 232 -27.01 22.83 18.61
CA GLU A 232 -28.19 23.64 18.91
C GLU A 232 -29.10 23.91 17.69
N VAL A 233 -28.90 23.13 16.59
CA VAL A 233 -29.70 23.29 15.37
C VAL A 233 -30.74 22.18 15.26
#